data_b79c60202c9382b176ccf5610488ed66
#
_entry.id   b79c60202c9382b176ccf5610488ed66
#
_cell.length_a   1.000
_cell.length_b   1.000
_cell.length_c   1.000
_cell.angle_alpha   90.00
_cell.angle_beta   90.00
_cell.angle_gamma   90.00
#
_symmetry.space_group_name_H-M   'P 1'
#
loop_
_entity.id
_entity.type
_entity.pdbx_description
1 polymer ?
#
loop_
_entity_poly.entity_id
_entity_poly.type
_entity_poly.pdbx_seq_one_letter_code
_entity_poly.pdbx_strand_id
1 'polypeptide(L)'
;IENDYPINLHCIKRSNDYHDTTLTKIASATALRKALKEKQDVQDYLLDMSYYTCLYHQNDFFDYLKYQIIIQIPTQLKKIHLVDEGIENLLKKVIFNASSYEELVNKLTSKRYTKTRIQRMLLHILMNNTKDEIKDCFPINYLHILKMNQNGQNYLKTIKKTCDYHLV
;
A
#
# COMPACT_ATOMS: atom_id res chain seq x y z
N ILE A 1 -13.60 -18.90 14.06
CA ILE A 1 -14.29 -18.06 13.04
C ILE A 1 -15.76 -18.26 13.31
N GLU A 2 -16.35 -17.34 14.09
CA GLU A 2 -17.73 -17.40 14.57
C GLU A 2 -18.72 -16.60 13.70
N ASN A 3 -18.46 -16.42 12.44
CA ASN A 3 -19.39 -15.73 11.54
C ASN A 3 -19.86 -16.70 10.46
N ASP A 4 -21.16 -16.93 10.40
CA ASP A 4 -21.90 -17.76 9.42
C ASP A 4 -21.83 -17.26 7.97
N TYR A 5 -20.73 -16.63 7.55
CA TYR A 5 -20.54 -16.26 6.16
C TYR A 5 -19.94 -17.43 5.39
N PRO A 6 -20.62 -17.98 4.38
CA PRO A 6 -20.07 -19.03 3.54
C PRO A 6 -18.91 -18.45 2.71
N ILE A 7 -17.68 -18.77 3.12
CA ILE A 7 -16.49 -18.38 2.36
C ILE A 7 -16.15 -19.51 1.40
N ASN A 8 -16.34 -19.30 0.11
CA ASN A 8 -15.90 -20.23 -0.93
C ASN A 8 -14.44 -19.93 -1.29
N LEU A 9 -13.55 -20.90 -1.07
CA LEU A 9 -12.15 -20.80 -1.41
C LEU A 9 -11.94 -21.15 -2.88
N HIS A 10 -11.49 -20.15 -3.67
CA HIS A 10 -11.04 -20.36 -5.05
C HIS A 10 -9.50 -20.26 -5.10
N CYS A 11 -8.84 -21.41 -5.23
CA CYS A 11 -7.39 -21.46 -5.34
C CYS A 11 -6.96 -21.31 -6.79
N ILE A 12 -6.18 -20.26 -7.08
CA ILE A 12 -5.54 -20.05 -8.39
C ILE A 12 -4.05 -20.37 -8.23
N LYS A 13 -3.56 -21.33 -9.03
CA LYS A 13 -2.14 -21.66 -9.04
C LYS A 13 -1.35 -20.47 -9.58
N ARG A 14 -0.39 -19.98 -8.79
CA ARG A 14 0.51 -18.93 -9.23
C ARG A 14 1.50 -19.48 -10.26
N SER A 15 1.73 -18.72 -11.34
CA SER A 15 2.65 -19.11 -12.43
C SER A 15 4.10 -18.68 -12.20
N ASN A 16 4.36 -17.71 -11.30
CA ASN A 16 5.67 -17.14 -11.04
C ASN A 16 6.06 -17.24 -9.58
N ASP A 17 7.37 -17.28 -9.31
CA ASP A 17 7.89 -17.18 -7.95
C ASP A 17 7.53 -15.84 -7.31
N TYR A 18 7.32 -15.86 -5.99
CA TYR A 18 6.92 -14.64 -5.23
C TYR A 18 7.99 -13.56 -5.27
N HIS A 19 9.26 -13.96 -5.32
CA HIS A 19 10.41 -13.06 -5.31
C HIS A 19 11.05 -12.86 -6.69
N ASP A 20 10.39 -13.33 -7.76
CA ASP A 20 10.91 -13.13 -9.12
C ASP A 20 10.95 -11.62 -9.45
N THR A 21 12.15 -11.15 -9.78
CA THR A 21 12.42 -9.75 -10.15
C THR A 21 12.72 -9.60 -11.63
N THR A 22 12.57 -10.66 -12.42
CA THR A 22 12.83 -10.67 -13.86
C THR A 22 11.55 -10.46 -14.64
N LEU A 23 11.64 -9.79 -15.79
CA LEU A 23 10.54 -9.66 -16.74
C LEU A 23 10.44 -10.96 -17.54
N THR A 24 9.48 -11.79 -17.18
CA THR A 24 9.09 -13.01 -17.91
C THR A 24 7.76 -12.78 -18.59
N LYS A 25 7.26 -13.73 -19.38
CA LYS A 25 5.96 -13.63 -20.09
C LYS A 25 4.80 -13.16 -19.18
N ILE A 26 4.84 -13.51 -17.90
CA ILE A 26 3.93 -12.99 -16.86
C ILE A 26 4.83 -12.42 -15.76
N ALA A 27 4.94 -11.11 -15.70
CA ALA A 27 5.80 -10.44 -14.72
C ALA A 27 5.10 -10.22 -13.37
N SER A 28 5.87 -10.31 -12.29
CA SER A 28 5.38 -9.95 -10.95
C SER A 28 5.30 -8.41 -10.82
N ALA A 29 4.43 -7.91 -9.92
CA ALA A 29 4.40 -6.47 -9.63
C ALA A 29 5.74 -5.93 -9.11
N THR A 30 6.55 -6.76 -8.46
CA THR A 30 7.89 -6.41 -8.01
C THR A 30 8.85 -6.24 -9.19
N ALA A 31 8.81 -7.17 -10.16
CA ALA A 31 9.60 -7.09 -11.38
C ALA A 31 9.25 -5.83 -12.18
N LEU A 32 7.95 -5.54 -12.35
CA LEU A 32 7.48 -4.34 -13.06
C LEU A 32 7.93 -3.04 -12.38
N ARG A 33 7.80 -2.93 -11.05
CA ARG A 33 8.29 -1.74 -10.33
C ARG A 33 9.80 -1.55 -10.47
N LYS A 34 10.56 -2.64 -10.46
CA LYS A 34 12.02 -2.60 -10.69
C LYS A 34 12.33 -2.14 -12.11
N ALA A 35 11.70 -2.73 -13.12
CA ALA A 35 11.87 -2.37 -14.52
C ALA A 35 11.52 -0.88 -14.78
N LEU A 36 10.41 -0.38 -14.23
CA LEU A 36 10.03 1.03 -14.30
C LEU A 36 11.08 1.94 -13.66
N LYS A 37 11.64 1.56 -12.50
CA LYS A 37 12.72 2.32 -11.85
C LYS A 37 13.99 2.34 -12.71
N GLU A 38 14.29 1.26 -13.39
CA GLU A 38 15.44 1.10 -14.31
C GLU A 38 15.14 1.66 -15.72
N LYS A 39 13.97 2.27 -15.94
CA LYS A 39 13.51 2.84 -17.22
C LYS A 39 13.48 1.80 -18.37
N GLN A 40 13.24 0.54 -18.03
CA GLN A 40 13.05 -0.51 -19.02
C GLN A 40 11.67 -0.41 -19.67
N ASP A 41 11.53 -0.90 -20.90
CA ASP A 41 10.22 -0.96 -21.55
C ASP A 41 9.33 -2.01 -20.89
N VAL A 42 8.12 -1.60 -20.50
CA VAL A 42 7.11 -2.43 -19.83
C VAL A 42 5.75 -2.36 -20.50
N GLN A 43 5.67 -1.84 -21.74
CA GLN A 43 4.40 -1.62 -22.45
C GLN A 43 3.59 -2.90 -22.59
N ASP A 44 4.24 -4.02 -22.85
CA ASP A 44 3.58 -5.33 -23.00
C ASP A 44 2.90 -5.85 -21.72
N TYR A 45 3.27 -5.29 -20.57
CA TYR A 45 2.77 -5.72 -19.25
C TYR A 45 1.72 -4.78 -18.66
N LEU A 46 1.63 -3.56 -19.16
CA LEU A 46 0.75 -2.53 -18.63
C LEU A 46 -0.33 -2.19 -19.64
N LEU A 47 -1.55 -2.11 -19.18
CA LEU A 47 -2.72 -1.94 -20.02
C LEU A 47 -2.79 -0.57 -20.71
N ASP A 48 -2.22 0.45 -20.06
CA ASP A 48 -2.19 1.81 -20.57
C ASP A 48 -1.06 2.58 -19.89
N MET A 49 -0.09 3.02 -20.67
CA MET A 49 1.07 3.78 -20.19
C MET A 49 0.75 5.25 -19.92
N SER A 50 -0.38 5.78 -20.39
CA SER A 50 -0.77 7.18 -20.18
C SER A 50 -0.94 7.55 -18.70
N TYR A 51 -1.28 6.57 -17.85
CA TYR A 51 -1.39 6.74 -16.40
C TYR A 51 -0.03 6.82 -15.67
N TYR A 52 1.07 6.51 -16.34
CA TYR A 52 2.41 6.45 -15.73
C TYR A 52 3.30 7.64 -16.10
N THR A 53 2.70 8.79 -16.38
CA THR A 53 3.42 10.02 -16.75
C THR A 53 4.31 10.55 -15.61
N CYS A 54 3.95 10.26 -14.36
CA CYS A 54 4.71 10.63 -13.17
C CYS A 54 4.89 9.42 -12.26
N LEU A 55 6.10 8.87 -12.23
CA LEU A 55 6.46 7.78 -11.32
C LEU A 55 7.14 8.38 -10.09
N TYR A 56 6.42 8.40 -8.99
CA TYR A 56 6.97 8.81 -7.69
C TYR A 56 7.54 7.63 -6.94
N HIS A 57 8.70 7.83 -6.33
CA HIS A 57 9.33 6.88 -5.44
C HIS A 57 9.17 7.34 -3.99
N GLN A 58 9.17 6.41 -3.05
CA GLN A 58 9.02 6.72 -1.62
C GLN A 58 10.07 7.70 -1.11
N ASN A 59 11.26 7.71 -1.70
CA ASN A 59 12.33 8.63 -1.33
C ASN A 59 12.03 10.08 -1.74
N ASP A 60 11.20 10.31 -2.74
CA ASP A 60 10.82 11.65 -3.20
C ASP A 60 10.00 12.40 -2.13
N PHE A 61 9.36 11.65 -1.24
CA PHE A 61 8.59 12.18 -0.12
C PHE A 61 9.34 12.17 1.21
N PHE A 62 10.64 11.80 1.22
CA PHE A 62 11.37 11.62 2.46
C PHE A 62 11.48 12.91 3.29
N ASP A 63 11.71 14.05 2.66
CA ASP A 63 11.82 15.33 3.35
C ASP A 63 10.49 15.77 3.98
N TYR A 64 9.37 15.54 3.29
CA TYR A 64 8.03 15.78 3.85
C TYR A 64 7.74 14.86 5.04
N LEU A 65 8.09 13.60 4.93
CA LEU A 65 7.97 12.63 6.02
C LEU A 65 8.84 13.02 7.21
N LYS A 66 10.09 13.40 6.96
CA LYS A 66 11.01 13.89 7.98
C LYS A 66 10.46 15.09 8.70
N TYR A 67 9.95 16.07 7.96
CA TYR A 67 9.28 17.24 8.51
C TYR A 67 8.11 16.84 9.42
N GLN A 68 7.19 15.99 8.94
CA GLN A 68 6.04 15.51 9.71
C GLN A 68 6.46 14.84 11.03
N ILE A 69 7.49 14.02 11.01
CA ILE A 69 8.00 13.36 12.23
C ILE A 69 8.62 14.38 13.18
N ILE A 70 9.32 15.40 12.67
CA ILE A 70 10.02 16.40 13.49
C ILE A 70 9.05 17.33 14.21
N ILE A 71 8.02 17.85 13.51
CA ILE A 71 7.09 18.82 14.07
C ILE A 71 6.12 18.22 15.10
N GLN A 72 5.70 16.97 14.90
CA GLN A 72 4.75 16.32 15.80
C GLN A 72 5.43 15.85 17.09
N ILE A 73 4.84 16.11 18.25
CA ILE A 73 5.31 15.53 19.51
C ILE A 73 4.94 14.03 19.60
N PRO A 74 5.63 13.23 20.43
CA PRO A 74 5.37 11.78 20.54
C PRO A 74 3.90 11.43 20.79
N THR A 75 3.20 12.22 21.60
CA THR A 75 1.77 12.01 21.87
C THR A 75 0.87 12.24 20.66
N GLN A 76 1.26 13.10 19.74
CA GLN A 76 0.56 13.28 18.45
C GLN A 76 0.85 12.12 17.51
N LEU A 77 2.12 11.76 17.35
CA LEU A 77 2.52 10.60 16.54
C LEU A 77 1.80 9.31 16.99
N LYS A 78 1.61 9.13 18.30
CA LYS A 78 0.91 7.96 18.85
C LYS A 78 -0.56 7.86 18.40
N LYS A 79 -1.18 8.97 18.00
CA LYS A 79 -2.55 8.97 17.45
C LYS A 79 -2.62 8.48 16.00
N ILE A 80 -1.49 8.49 15.28
CA ILE A 80 -1.42 8.04 13.89
C ILE A 80 -1.62 6.52 13.82
N HIS A 81 -2.32 6.07 12.79
CA HIS A 81 -2.56 4.65 12.56
C HIS A 81 -1.26 3.85 12.44
N LEU A 82 -1.20 2.67 13.06
CA LEU A 82 -0.05 1.78 13.18
C LEU A 82 1.14 2.31 14.03
N VAL A 83 1.05 3.51 14.60
CA VAL A 83 2.05 4.00 15.56
C VAL A 83 1.67 3.55 16.96
N ASP A 84 2.31 2.48 17.43
CA ASP A 84 2.00 1.80 18.69
C ASP A 84 3.27 1.42 19.44
N GLU A 85 3.11 1.03 20.70
CA GLU A 85 4.12 0.32 21.49
C GLU A 85 5.45 1.06 21.67
N GLY A 86 5.44 2.39 21.66
CA GLY A 86 6.62 3.21 21.90
C GLY A 86 7.50 3.50 20.68
N ILE A 87 7.05 3.10 19.45
CA ILE A 87 7.81 3.36 18.22
C ILE A 87 7.90 4.85 17.91
N GLU A 88 6.96 5.66 18.42
CA GLU A 88 6.99 7.12 18.30
C GLU A 88 8.27 7.74 18.90
N ASN A 89 8.77 7.17 20.00
CA ASN A 89 10.01 7.63 20.63
C ASN A 89 11.23 7.21 19.82
N LEU A 90 11.21 6.00 19.24
CA LEU A 90 12.27 5.53 18.34
C LEU A 90 12.32 6.37 17.07
N LEU A 91 11.15 6.69 16.47
CA LEU A 91 11.05 7.59 15.31
C LEU A 91 11.76 8.91 15.56
N LYS A 92 11.48 9.55 16.72
CA LYS A 92 12.12 10.82 17.12
C LYS A 92 13.63 10.73 17.24
N LYS A 93 14.16 9.61 17.72
CA LYS A 93 15.60 9.41 17.85
C LYS A 93 16.28 9.17 16.51
N VAL A 94 15.65 8.38 15.64
CA VAL A 94 16.26 7.88 14.42
C VAL A 94 16.19 8.90 13.28
N ILE A 95 15.14 9.73 13.25
CA ILE A 95 14.87 10.62 12.11
C ILE A 95 16.00 11.63 11.86
N PHE A 96 16.66 12.12 12.89
CA PHE A 96 17.76 13.08 12.77
C PHE A 96 19.00 12.48 12.10
N ASN A 97 19.19 11.16 12.24
CA ASN A 97 20.34 10.41 11.74
C ASN A 97 19.99 9.58 10.48
N ALA A 98 18.84 9.81 9.88
CA ALA A 98 18.45 9.17 8.63
C ALA A 98 18.60 10.16 7.47
N SER A 99 19.32 9.74 6.42
CA SER A 99 19.56 10.52 5.20
C SER A 99 18.64 10.14 4.04
N SER A 100 17.92 8.99 4.15
CA SER A 100 17.00 8.51 3.14
C SER A 100 15.84 7.72 3.74
N TYR A 101 14.77 7.55 2.96
CA TYR A 101 13.63 6.71 3.34
C TYR A 101 14.06 5.27 3.64
N GLU A 102 14.93 4.70 2.81
CA GLU A 102 15.39 3.32 2.98
C GLU A 102 16.21 3.14 4.26
N GLU A 103 17.08 4.08 4.55
CA GLU A 103 17.85 4.09 5.80
C GLU A 103 16.94 4.18 7.02
N LEU A 104 15.93 5.07 6.98
CA LEU A 104 14.93 5.19 8.04
C LEU A 104 14.20 3.86 8.27
N VAL A 105 13.70 3.24 7.19
CA VAL A 105 13.02 1.94 7.27
C VAL A 105 13.92 0.87 7.87
N ASN A 106 15.19 0.79 7.45
CA ASN A 106 16.14 -0.21 7.96
C ASN A 106 16.43 -0.01 9.45
N LYS A 107 16.60 1.23 9.91
CA LYS A 107 16.84 1.55 11.33
C LYS A 107 15.63 1.25 12.23
N LEU A 108 14.42 1.31 11.71
CA LEU A 108 13.19 1.03 12.44
C LEU A 108 12.79 -0.45 12.40
N THR A 109 13.30 -1.20 11.42
CA THR A 109 12.95 -2.61 11.23
C THR A 109 13.56 -3.48 12.34
N SER A 110 12.76 -4.37 12.91
CA SER A 110 13.16 -5.29 13.97
C SER A 110 12.35 -6.59 13.88
N LYS A 111 12.64 -7.57 14.74
CA LYS A 111 11.82 -8.80 14.84
C LYS A 111 10.35 -8.50 15.13
N ARG A 112 10.08 -7.44 15.89
CA ARG A 112 8.72 -7.00 16.26
C ARG A 112 8.05 -6.18 15.16
N TYR A 113 8.83 -5.35 14.46
CA TYR A 113 8.35 -4.46 13.41
C TYR A 113 8.95 -4.86 12.06
N THR A 114 8.17 -5.60 11.30
CA THR A 114 8.59 -6.01 9.94
C THR A 114 8.72 -4.81 9.01
N LYS A 115 9.57 -4.93 7.99
CA LYS A 115 9.80 -3.88 6.99
C LYS A 115 8.48 -3.36 6.39
N THR A 116 7.58 -4.26 6.04
CA THR A 116 6.26 -3.90 5.46
C THR A 116 5.38 -3.12 6.44
N ARG A 117 5.39 -3.49 7.74
CA ARG A 117 4.65 -2.76 8.78
C ARG A 117 5.18 -1.33 8.92
N ILE A 118 6.51 -1.18 8.96
CA ILE A 118 7.17 0.13 9.03
C ILE A 118 6.80 0.99 7.81
N GLN A 119 6.92 0.45 6.61
CA GLN A 119 6.58 1.20 5.39
C GLN A 119 5.13 1.70 5.40
N ARG A 120 4.18 0.87 5.83
CA ARG A 120 2.77 1.27 5.97
C ARG A 120 2.57 2.34 7.04
N MET A 121 3.21 2.20 8.19
CA MET A 121 3.18 3.19 9.25
C MET A 121 3.73 4.55 8.79
N LEU A 122 4.86 4.57 8.10
CA LEU A 122 5.46 5.80 7.57
C LEU A 122 4.54 6.49 6.55
N LEU A 123 3.81 5.72 5.74
CA LEU A 123 2.81 6.27 4.84
C LEU A 123 1.66 6.94 5.61
N HIS A 124 1.16 6.32 6.68
CA HIS A 124 0.13 6.94 7.53
C HIS A 124 0.63 8.21 8.22
N ILE A 125 1.90 8.25 8.64
CA ILE A 125 2.50 9.47 9.20
C ILE A 125 2.58 10.58 8.14
N LEU A 126 3.03 10.25 6.93
CA LEU A 126 3.12 11.21 5.83
C LEU A 126 1.76 11.83 5.50
N MET A 127 0.70 11.01 5.49
CA MET A 127 -0.66 11.42 5.18
C MET A 127 -1.43 11.93 6.41
N ASN A 128 -0.83 11.87 7.60
CA ASN A 128 -1.43 12.24 8.88
C ASN A 128 -2.75 11.50 9.20
N ASN A 129 -2.88 10.24 8.77
CA ASN A 129 -4.08 9.42 9.00
C ASN A 129 -4.14 8.95 10.46
N THR A 130 -5.11 9.40 11.21
CA THR A 130 -5.29 9.02 12.61
C THR A 130 -5.98 7.66 12.77
N LYS A 131 -5.86 7.06 13.96
CA LYS A 131 -6.55 5.80 14.31
C LYS A 131 -8.06 5.93 14.23
N ASP A 132 -8.59 7.08 14.67
CA ASP A 132 -10.02 7.35 14.70
C ASP A 132 -10.57 7.48 13.26
N GLU A 133 -9.91 8.26 12.40
CA GLU A 133 -10.28 8.39 10.99
C GLU A 133 -10.29 7.04 10.27
N ILE A 134 -9.26 6.20 10.47
CA ILE A 134 -9.22 4.87 9.85
C ILE A 134 -10.33 3.97 10.37
N LYS A 135 -10.68 4.06 11.66
CA LYS A 135 -11.79 3.29 12.25
C LYS A 135 -13.13 3.72 11.64
N ASP A 136 -13.32 5.01 11.42
CA ASP A 136 -14.55 5.57 10.86
C ASP A 136 -14.71 5.26 9.36
N CYS A 137 -13.61 4.87 8.66
CA CYS A 137 -13.67 4.38 7.28
C CYS A 137 -14.28 2.96 7.14
N PHE A 138 -14.56 2.25 8.23
CA PHE A 138 -15.23 0.95 8.20
C PHE A 138 -16.65 1.05 8.76
N PRO A 139 -17.60 0.33 8.20
CA PRO A 139 -17.53 -0.63 7.09
C PRO A 139 -17.34 0.03 5.72
N ILE A 140 -16.77 -0.76 4.77
CA ILE A 140 -16.66 -0.36 3.36
C ILE A 140 -18.09 -0.22 2.81
N ASN A 141 -18.39 0.91 2.19
CA ASN A 141 -19.74 1.23 1.68
C ASN A 141 -19.79 1.35 0.14
N TYR A 142 -18.66 1.26 -0.54
CA TYR A 142 -18.59 1.28 -2.00
C TYR A 142 -17.51 0.36 -2.54
N LEU A 143 -17.65 -0.05 -3.80
CA LEU A 143 -16.65 -0.81 -4.55
C LEU A 143 -16.26 -0.01 -5.79
N HIS A 144 -14.97 0.32 -5.90
CA HIS A 144 -14.45 1.03 -7.05
C HIS A 144 -13.96 0.02 -8.12
N ILE A 145 -14.58 0.05 -9.28
CA ILE A 145 -14.25 -0.84 -10.39
C ILE A 145 -13.20 -0.15 -11.26
N LEU A 146 -11.97 -0.64 -11.19
CA LEU A 146 -10.85 -0.05 -11.93
C LEU A 146 -10.87 -0.39 -13.41
N LYS A 147 -11.28 -1.63 -13.78
CA LYS A 147 -11.38 -2.09 -15.16
C LYS A 147 -12.28 -3.32 -15.25
N MET A 148 -12.94 -3.48 -16.38
CA MET A 148 -13.74 -4.67 -16.69
C MET A 148 -13.71 -4.97 -18.20
N ASN A 149 -13.85 -6.24 -18.53
CA ASN A 149 -14.10 -6.71 -19.90
C ASN A 149 -15.61 -6.88 -20.14
N GLN A 150 -16.00 -7.35 -21.33
CA GLN A 150 -17.41 -7.56 -21.68
C GLN A 150 -18.13 -8.53 -20.72
N ASN A 151 -17.45 -9.59 -20.25
CA ASN A 151 -18.02 -10.52 -19.28
C ASN A 151 -18.27 -9.84 -17.93
N GLY A 152 -17.33 -8.99 -17.48
CA GLY A 152 -17.50 -8.18 -16.28
C GLY A 152 -18.68 -7.22 -16.38
N GLN A 153 -18.86 -6.55 -17.53
CA GLN A 153 -20.02 -5.68 -17.78
C GLN A 153 -21.33 -6.44 -17.71
N ASN A 154 -21.39 -7.63 -18.33
CA ASN A 154 -22.58 -8.47 -18.29
C ASN A 154 -22.88 -8.95 -16.85
N TYR A 155 -21.86 -9.35 -16.11
CA TYR A 155 -22.00 -9.73 -14.71
C TYR A 155 -22.51 -8.55 -13.85
N LEU A 156 -21.94 -7.36 -14.01
CA LEU A 156 -22.41 -6.18 -13.29
C LEU A 156 -23.88 -5.85 -13.56
N LYS A 157 -24.35 -6.01 -14.80
CA LYS A 157 -25.78 -5.82 -15.12
C LYS A 157 -26.68 -6.75 -14.31
N THR A 158 -26.21 -7.97 -14.01
CA THR A 158 -27.00 -8.94 -13.23
C THR A 158 -27.02 -8.64 -11.75
N ILE A 159 -25.85 -8.20 -11.18
CA ILE A 159 -25.73 -7.98 -9.74
C ILE A 159 -26.08 -6.57 -9.28
N LYS A 160 -26.14 -5.57 -10.18
CA LYS A 160 -26.34 -4.15 -9.84
C LYS A 160 -27.55 -3.89 -8.95
N LYS A 161 -28.61 -4.70 -9.06
CA LYS A 161 -29.85 -4.56 -8.28
C LYS A 161 -29.83 -5.29 -6.94
N THR A 162 -28.88 -6.21 -6.77
CA THR A 162 -28.76 -7.09 -5.58
C THR A 162 -27.50 -6.86 -4.78
N CYS A 163 -26.61 -6.01 -5.27
CA CYS A 163 -25.38 -5.65 -4.60
C CYS A 163 -25.66 -4.58 -3.53
N ASP A 164 -25.33 -4.88 -2.29
CA ASP A 164 -25.49 -3.97 -1.14
C ASP A 164 -24.47 -2.81 -1.15
N TYR A 165 -23.45 -2.89 -1.99
CA TYR A 165 -22.42 -1.86 -2.10
C TYR A 165 -22.69 -0.91 -3.26
N HIS A 166 -22.39 0.37 -3.04
CA HIS A 166 -22.40 1.34 -4.11
C HIS A 166 -21.24 1.05 -5.10
N LEU A 167 -21.57 0.85 -6.38
CA LEU A 167 -20.59 0.56 -7.43
C LEU A 167 -20.19 1.88 -8.12
N VAL A 168 -18.88 2.21 -8.09
CA VAL A 168 -18.29 3.44 -8.63
C VAL A 168 -17.26 3.10 -9.71
#